data_24065d6ce6144ab2369e3d4ccc05fa22
#
_entry.id   24065d6ce6144ab2369e3d4ccc05fa22
#
_cell.length_a   1.000
_cell.length_b   1.000
_cell.length_c   1.000
_cell.angle_alpha   90.00
_cell.angle_beta   90.00
_cell.angle_gamma   90.00
#
_symmetry.space_group_name_H-M   'P 1'
#
loop_
_entity.id
_entity.type
_entity.pdbx_description
1 polymer ?
#
loop_
_entity_poly.entity_id
_entity_poly.type
_entity_poly.pdbx_seq_one_letter_code
_entity_poly.pdbx_strand_id
1 'polypeptide(L)'
;SLGYVIESKQKRGYKFVSATDKLLPWEISKNRETKFIGKRIYYFDEINSTQNFALELATKNNENGTVVIAEKQVDGRGRLKRKWYSPDGGLWFSIIIKPEFEISNATIIPLASSLALCLAIEKIHKIKVNVKWPNDITIDGKKVAGMLVDASIQANNIENFVLGVGINFKINTSQMEKILKNCSNFYGVTSLFKIQDKVNKMK
;
A
#
# COMPACT_ATOMS: atom_id res chain seq x y z
N SER A 1 20.48 0.63 11.55
CA SER A 1 20.69 1.72 10.59
C SER A 1 19.40 1.92 9.80
N LEU A 2 18.96 3.17 9.66
CA LEU A 2 17.74 3.50 8.90
C LEU A 2 17.96 3.46 7.37
N GLY A 3 19.14 3.02 6.90
CA GLY A 3 19.45 2.86 5.48
C GLY A 3 20.02 4.11 4.79
N TYR A 4 20.24 5.21 5.52
CA TYR A 4 20.95 6.38 4.97
C TYR A 4 22.44 6.07 4.80
N VAL A 5 23.03 6.55 3.69
CA VAL A 5 24.47 6.47 3.45
C VAL A 5 25.11 7.82 3.76
N ILE A 6 26.01 7.81 4.73
CA ILE A 6 26.74 8.99 5.19
C ILE A 6 28.22 8.66 5.15
N GLU A 7 29.00 9.41 4.38
CA GLU A 7 30.48 9.34 4.36
C GLU A 7 31.06 10.26 5.44
N SER A 8 32.01 9.72 6.21
CA SER A 8 32.79 10.51 7.16
C SER A 8 34.21 10.70 6.59
N LYS A 9 34.71 11.95 6.56
CA LYS A 9 36.08 12.26 6.19
C LYS A 9 36.77 12.96 7.35
N GLN A 10 37.90 12.40 7.78
CA GLN A 10 38.71 12.99 8.85
C GLN A 10 38.99 14.47 8.56
N LYS A 11 38.78 15.34 9.53
CA LYS A 11 38.93 16.81 9.44
C LYS A 11 38.03 17.52 8.43
N ARG A 12 37.07 16.82 7.74
CA ARG A 12 36.16 17.40 6.75
C ARG A 12 34.67 17.21 7.10
N GLY A 13 34.39 16.49 8.22
CA GLY A 13 33.01 16.26 8.69
C GLY A 13 32.29 15.12 7.96
N TYR A 14 30.99 15.23 7.87
CA TYR A 14 30.09 14.21 7.32
C TYR A 14 29.46 14.70 6.02
N LYS A 15 29.38 13.80 5.04
CA LYS A 15 28.69 14.07 3.77
C LYS A 15 27.53 13.09 3.61
N PHE A 16 26.33 13.61 3.41
CA PHE A 16 25.17 12.82 3.01
C PHE A 16 25.37 12.34 1.56
N VAL A 17 25.24 11.04 1.32
CA VAL A 17 25.45 10.42 0.00
C VAL A 17 24.11 10.02 -0.62
N SER A 18 23.29 9.26 0.10
CA SER A 18 21.98 8.83 -0.40
C SER A 18 20.94 8.66 0.70
N ALA A 19 19.68 8.88 0.33
CA ALA A 19 18.54 8.56 1.16
C ALA A 19 18.31 7.05 1.22
N THR A 20 17.52 6.64 2.19
CA THR A 20 17.02 5.28 2.36
C THR A 20 15.91 4.95 1.36
N ASP A 21 15.77 3.68 1.00
CA ASP A 21 14.60 3.17 0.26
C ASP A 21 13.40 2.87 1.17
N LYS A 22 13.55 3.00 2.51
CA LYS A 22 12.48 2.74 3.47
C LYS A 22 11.41 3.82 3.45
N LEU A 23 10.16 3.41 3.69
CA LEU A 23 8.98 4.27 3.69
C LEU A 23 8.83 5.04 5.01
N LEU A 24 9.90 5.68 5.45
CA LEU A 24 9.93 6.40 6.73
C LEU A 24 8.98 7.61 6.73
N PRO A 25 8.28 7.88 7.84
CA PRO A 25 7.26 8.93 7.91
C PRO A 25 7.74 10.30 7.45
N TRP A 26 8.96 10.70 7.80
CA TRP A 26 9.54 11.99 7.41
C TRP A 26 9.92 12.04 5.92
N GLU A 27 10.32 10.92 5.30
CA GLU A 27 10.58 10.86 3.86
C GLU A 27 9.28 11.00 3.06
N ILE A 28 8.20 10.33 3.51
CA ILE A 28 6.87 10.46 2.92
C ILE A 28 6.35 11.89 3.09
N SER A 29 6.53 12.49 4.27
CA SER A 29 5.99 13.81 4.60
C SER A 29 6.63 14.94 3.80
N LYS A 30 7.88 14.81 3.33
CA LYS A 30 8.56 15.81 2.49
C LYS A 30 7.81 16.15 1.21
N ASN A 31 7.19 15.14 0.58
CA ASN A 31 6.52 15.28 -0.71
C ASN A 31 5.00 15.11 -0.61
N ARG A 32 4.45 15.19 0.61
CA ARG A 32 3.02 15.02 0.83
C ARG A 32 2.25 16.28 0.42
N GLU A 33 1.35 16.15 -0.55
CA GLU A 33 0.47 17.22 -1.02
C GLU A 33 -0.97 17.09 -0.48
N THR A 34 -1.29 16.00 0.22
CA THR A 34 -2.63 15.70 0.73
C THR A 34 -2.99 16.61 1.91
N LYS A 35 -4.27 17.03 2.00
CA LYS A 35 -4.76 17.91 3.07
C LYS A 35 -4.79 17.23 4.44
N PHE A 36 -5.20 15.95 4.49
CA PHE A 36 -5.37 15.21 5.76
C PHE A 36 -4.75 13.81 5.73
N ILE A 37 -4.75 13.07 4.61
CA ILE A 37 -4.16 11.74 4.52
C ILE A 37 -2.66 11.82 4.77
N GLY A 38 -2.15 10.98 5.68
CA GLY A 38 -0.73 10.88 5.98
C GLY A 38 -0.18 12.02 6.84
N LYS A 39 -1.03 12.83 7.52
CA LYS A 39 -0.56 13.74 8.58
C LYS A 39 0.03 12.95 9.75
N ARG A 40 -0.60 11.85 10.11
CA ARG A 40 -0.09 10.88 11.09
C ARG A 40 0.23 9.59 10.39
N ILE A 41 1.47 9.11 10.54
CA ILE A 41 1.97 7.87 9.93
C ILE A 41 2.57 7.00 11.02
N TYR A 42 2.08 5.78 11.14
CA TYR A 42 2.70 4.71 11.93
C TYR A 42 3.51 3.84 10.99
N TYR A 43 4.79 3.71 11.24
CA TYR A 43 5.73 2.94 10.42
C TYR A 43 6.25 1.73 11.19
N PHE A 44 6.37 0.60 10.51
CA PHE A 44 6.92 -0.65 11.02
C PHE A 44 7.87 -1.26 9.99
N ASP A 45 9.03 -1.75 10.44
CA ASP A 45 9.86 -2.62 9.61
C ASP A 45 9.12 -3.96 9.36
N GLU A 46 8.48 -4.53 10.39
CA GLU A 46 7.62 -5.71 10.29
C GLU A 46 6.42 -5.59 11.24
N ILE A 47 5.26 -6.02 10.80
CA ILE A 47 4.02 -6.08 11.58
C ILE A 47 3.22 -7.32 11.20
N ASN A 48 2.31 -7.76 12.04
CA ASN A 48 1.37 -8.83 11.67
C ASN A 48 0.48 -8.38 10.49
N SER A 49 -0.22 -7.26 10.64
CA SER A 49 -1.08 -6.70 9.59
C SER A 49 -1.31 -5.21 9.81
N THR A 50 -1.03 -4.39 8.79
CA THR A 50 -1.34 -2.96 8.80
C THR A 50 -2.85 -2.73 8.95
N GLN A 51 -3.67 -3.61 8.35
CA GLN A 51 -5.12 -3.54 8.40
C GLN A 51 -5.65 -3.78 9.81
N ASN A 52 -5.17 -4.81 10.50
CA ASN A 52 -5.60 -5.10 11.88
C ASN A 52 -5.18 -3.97 12.83
N PHE A 53 -3.96 -3.48 12.70
CA PHE A 53 -3.48 -2.38 13.53
C PHE A 53 -4.27 -1.08 13.26
N ALA A 54 -4.57 -0.79 12.00
CA ALA A 54 -5.40 0.36 11.65
C ALA A 54 -6.85 0.24 12.18
N LEU A 55 -7.43 -0.96 12.15
CA LEU A 55 -8.74 -1.22 12.77
C LEU A 55 -8.71 -0.98 14.29
N GLU A 56 -7.68 -1.46 14.96
CA GLU A 56 -7.50 -1.20 16.40
C GLU A 56 -7.33 0.31 16.69
N LEU A 57 -6.55 1.02 15.89
CA LEU A 57 -6.42 2.47 16.02
C LEU A 57 -7.75 3.20 15.75
N ALA A 58 -8.54 2.76 14.79
CA ALA A 58 -9.82 3.37 14.46
C ALA A 58 -10.80 3.34 15.66
N THR A 59 -10.79 2.26 16.46
CA THR A 59 -11.61 2.17 17.69
C THR A 59 -11.18 3.17 18.78
N LYS A 60 -9.93 3.62 18.75
CA LYS A 60 -9.37 4.61 19.72
C LYS A 60 -9.55 6.05 19.26
N ASN A 61 -10.49 6.32 18.37
CA ASN A 61 -10.81 7.64 17.84
C ASN A 61 -9.62 8.42 17.23
N ASN A 62 -8.79 7.71 16.46
CA ASN A 62 -7.66 8.32 15.76
C ASN A 62 -8.09 9.34 14.70
N GLU A 63 -7.15 10.18 14.28
CA GLU A 63 -7.39 11.24 13.30
C GLU A 63 -7.74 10.65 11.93
N ASN A 64 -8.69 11.30 11.24
CA ASN A 64 -9.03 11.00 9.84
C ASN A 64 -7.78 11.14 8.96
N GLY A 65 -7.55 10.15 8.09
CA GLY A 65 -6.37 10.10 7.23
C GLY A 65 -5.10 9.56 7.90
N THR A 66 -5.19 8.96 9.10
CA THR A 66 -4.08 8.25 9.71
C THR A 66 -3.67 7.07 8.82
N VAL A 67 -2.36 6.93 8.58
CA VAL A 67 -1.77 5.87 7.74
C VAL A 67 -0.96 4.93 8.62
N VAL A 68 -1.13 3.63 8.40
CA VAL A 68 -0.27 2.57 8.94
C VAL A 68 0.47 1.95 7.78
N ILE A 69 1.80 1.93 7.82
CA ILE A 69 2.64 1.41 6.74
C ILE A 69 3.68 0.44 7.30
N ALA A 70 4.01 -0.58 6.53
CA ALA A 70 5.04 -1.55 6.89
C ALA A 70 5.87 -1.95 5.68
N GLU A 71 7.16 -2.28 5.92
CA GLU A 71 8.02 -2.88 4.89
C GLU A 71 7.60 -4.34 4.62
N LYS A 72 7.13 -5.05 5.67
CA LYS A 72 6.71 -6.45 5.60
C LYS A 72 5.52 -6.74 6.51
N GLN A 73 4.64 -7.66 6.09
CA GLN A 73 3.57 -8.20 6.94
C GLN A 73 3.70 -9.72 7.09
N VAL A 74 3.55 -10.21 8.31
CA VAL A 74 3.59 -11.66 8.63
C VAL A 74 2.26 -12.33 8.29
N ASP A 75 1.14 -11.64 8.55
CA ASP A 75 -0.22 -12.13 8.32
C ASP A 75 -1.08 -11.07 7.61
N GLY A 76 -0.60 -10.61 6.45
CA GLY A 76 -1.31 -9.66 5.61
C GLY A 76 -2.69 -10.18 5.23
N ARG A 77 -3.71 -9.31 5.26
CA ARG A 77 -5.12 -9.66 5.01
C ARG A 77 -5.56 -9.30 3.61
N GLY A 78 -6.26 -10.24 2.99
CA GLY A 78 -7.05 -10.02 1.78
C GLY A 78 -8.54 -10.23 2.03
N ARG A 79 -9.37 -10.07 1.01
CA ARG A 79 -10.81 -10.31 1.07
C ARG A 79 -11.14 -11.78 1.36
N LEU A 80 -12.32 -12.02 1.93
CA LEU A 80 -12.84 -13.36 2.23
C LEU A 80 -11.87 -14.19 3.08
N LYS A 81 -11.22 -13.56 4.06
CA LYS A 81 -10.23 -14.19 4.96
C LYS A 81 -9.02 -14.80 4.25
N ARG A 82 -8.74 -14.43 2.99
CA ARG A 82 -7.52 -14.87 2.29
C ARG A 82 -6.30 -14.14 2.84
N LYS A 83 -5.15 -14.81 2.79
CA LYS A 83 -3.88 -14.16 3.10
C LYS A 83 -3.43 -13.28 1.94
N TRP A 84 -2.83 -12.13 2.27
CA TRP A 84 -2.10 -11.29 1.35
C TRP A 84 -0.60 -11.44 1.62
N TYR A 85 0.13 -12.02 0.70
CA TYR A 85 1.56 -12.21 0.84
C TYR A 85 2.29 -10.86 0.71
N SER A 86 3.00 -10.46 1.76
CA SER A 86 3.56 -9.11 1.92
C SER A 86 5.04 -9.16 2.30
N PRO A 87 5.95 -9.63 1.40
CA PRO A 87 7.39 -9.62 1.65
C PRO A 87 7.96 -8.20 1.54
N ASP A 88 9.26 -8.06 1.86
CA ASP A 88 9.99 -6.83 1.58
C ASP A 88 9.93 -6.44 0.09
N GLY A 89 9.94 -5.14 -0.19
CA GLY A 89 9.90 -4.57 -1.53
C GLY A 89 8.50 -4.30 -2.09
N GLY A 90 7.44 -4.51 -1.30
CA GLY A 90 6.10 -4.04 -1.63
C GLY A 90 5.74 -2.72 -0.95
N LEU A 91 4.57 -2.19 -1.27
CA LEU A 91 3.96 -1.07 -0.55
C LEU A 91 2.72 -1.62 0.18
N TRP A 92 2.84 -1.77 1.49
CA TRP A 92 1.80 -2.34 2.35
C TRP A 92 1.34 -1.28 3.33
N PHE A 93 0.13 -0.74 3.13
CA PHE A 93 -0.39 0.28 4.03
C PHE A 93 -1.90 0.21 4.19
N SER A 94 -2.39 0.80 5.27
CA SER A 94 -3.80 0.97 5.57
C SER A 94 -4.09 2.41 5.98
N ILE A 95 -5.22 2.96 5.53
CA ILE A 95 -5.64 4.33 5.78
C ILE A 95 -6.95 4.29 6.58
N ILE A 96 -7.01 5.02 7.68
CA ILE A 96 -8.25 5.23 8.43
C ILE A 96 -8.97 6.42 7.81
N ILE A 97 -10.21 6.21 7.37
CA ILE A 97 -11.06 7.23 6.76
C ILE A 97 -12.34 7.35 7.57
N LYS A 98 -12.64 8.56 8.02
CA LYS A 98 -13.92 8.90 8.66
C LYS A 98 -14.83 9.52 7.60
N PRO A 99 -15.86 8.81 7.16
CA PRO A 99 -16.73 9.33 6.10
C PRO A 99 -17.69 10.40 6.64
N GLU A 100 -17.96 11.39 5.81
CA GLU A 100 -19.00 12.41 6.04
C GLU A 100 -20.24 12.14 5.18
N PHE A 101 -20.49 10.87 4.82
CA PHE A 101 -21.61 10.47 3.95
C PHE A 101 -22.33 9.23 4.49
N GLU A 102 -23.57 9.03 4.00
CA GLU A 102 -24.46 7.95 4.43
C GLU A 102 -23.95 6.56 4.03
N ILE A 103 -24.35 5.54 4.79
CA ILE A 103 -23.99 4.13 4.58
C ILE A 103 -24.36 3.63 3.17
N SER A 104 -25.43 4.16 2.57
CA SER A 104 -25.88 3.85 1.21
C SER A 104 -24.77 4.04 0.15
N ASN A 105 -23.85 4.95 0.39
CA ASN A 105 -22.74 5.29 -0.50
C ASN A 105 -21.45 4.51 -0.23
N ALA A 106 -21.45 3.60 0.76
CA ALA A 106 -20.27 2.82 1.16
C ALA A 106 -19.67 1.97 0.02
N THR A 107 -20.52 1.50 -0.89
CA THR A 107 -20.09 0.69 -2.05
C THR A 107 -19.23 1.44 -3.06
N ILE A 108 -19.24 2.77 -3.02
CA ILE A 108 -18.41 3.62 -3.90
C ILE A 108 -16.95 3.58 -3.48
N ILE A 109 -16.64 3.38 -2.19
CA ILE A 109 -15.25 3.46 -1.67
C ILE A 109 -14.28 2.50 -2.34
N PRO A 110 -14.57 1.19 -2.47
CA PRO A 110 -13.66 0.28 -3.16
C PRO A 110 -13.39 0.70 -4.61
N LEU A 111 -14.43 1.18 -5.31
CA LEU A 111 -14.30 1.60 -6.70
C LEU A 111 -13.51 2.90 -6.84
N ALA A 112 -13.82 3.90 -6.03
CA ALA A 112 -13.10 5.17 -6.00
C ALA A 112 -11.62 4.97 -5.64
N SER A 113 -11.35 4.09 -4.66
CA SER A 113 -9.98 3.74 -4.26
C SER A 113 -9.22 3.03 -5.38
N SER A 114 -9.90 2.11 -6.11
CA SER A 114 -9.32 1.43 -7.26
C SER A 114 -8.95 2.41 -8.38
N LEU A 115 -9.86 3.33 -8.69
CA LEU A 115 -9.62 4.36 -9.70
C LEU A 115 -8.48 5.29 -9.27
N ALA A 116 -8.47 5.75 -8.02
CA ALA A 116 -7.41 6.61 -7.49
C ALA A 116 -6.03 5.93 -7.58
N LEU A 117 -5.96 4.64 -7.26
CA LEU A 117 -4.72 3.88 -7.37
C LEU A 117 -4.28 3.71 -8.83
N CYS A 118 -5.20 3.44 -9.75
CA CYS A 118 -4.90 3.39 -11.19
C CYS A 118 -4.30 4.71 -11.67
N LEU A 119 -4.97 5.83 -11.38
CA LEU A 119 -4.51 7.16 -11.77
C LEU A 119 -3.12 7.49 -11.17
N ALA A 120 -2.88 7.11 -9.93
CA ALA A 120 -1.58 7.31 -9.29
C ALA A 120 -0.47 6.50 -9.99
N ILE A 121 -0.71 5.22 -10.26
CA ILE A 121 0.26 4.35 -10.95
C ILE A 121 0.54 4.89 -12.37
N GLU A 122 -0.49 5.24 -13.12
CA GLU A 122 -0.35 5.78 -14.47
C GLU A 122 0.39 7.12 -14.50
N LYS A 123 0.09 8.01 -13.54
CA LYS A 123 0.75 9.32 -13.41
C LYS A 123 2.24 9.17 -13.11
N ILE A 124 2.60 8.28 -12.17
CA ILE A 124 3.98 8.15 -11.66
C ILE A 124 4.83 7.28 -12.59
N HIS A 125 4.32 6.14 -13.01
CA HIS A 125 5.09 5.14 -13.75
C HIS A 125 4.89 5.17 -15.25
N LYS A 126 3.89 5.92 -15.76
CA LYS A 126 3.52 5.97 -17.19
C LYS A 126 3.18 4.59 -17.77
N ILE A 127 2.63 3.73 -16.94
CA ILE A 127 2.21 2.35 -17.26
C ILE A 127 0.68 2.31 -17.17
N LYS A 128 0.02 1.85 -18.23
CA LYS A 128 -1.42 1.60 -18.20
C LYS A 128 -1.75 0.42 -17.30
N VAL A 129 -2.78 0.59 -16.48
CA VAL A 129 -3.30 -0.42 -15.59
C VAL A 129 -4.80 -0.58 -15.75
N ASN A 130 -5.34 -1.73 -15.35
CA ASN A 130 -6.76 -2.01 -15.44
C ASN A 130 -7.31 -2.38 -14.07
N VAL A 131 -8.52 -1.95 -13.78
CA VAL A 131 -9.27 -2.43 -12.61
C VAL A 131 -9.87 -3.79 -12.95
N LYS A 132 -9.50 -4.82 -12.21
CA LYS A 132 -10.24 -6.07 -12.15
C LYS A 132 -11.19 -5.99 -10.98
N TRP A 133 -12.44 -5.71 -11.34
CA TRP A 133 -13.51 -5.53 -10.35
C TRP A 133 -13.56 -6.68 -9.34
N PRO A 134 -13.83 -6.39 -8.04
CA PRO A 134 -14.12 -5.04 -7.51
C PRO A 134 -12.90 -4.32 -6.91
N ASN A 135 -11.73 -4.92 -6.75
CA ASN A 135 -10.66 -4.40 -5.88
C ASN A 135 -9.24 -4.77 -6.28
N ASP A 136 -9.05 -5.33 -7.45
CA ASP A 136 -7.70 -5.72 -7.92
C ASP A 136 -7.25 -4.84 -9.07
N ILE A 137 -5.98 -4.48 -9.09
CA ILE A 137 -5.35 -3.77 -10.20
C ILE A 137 -4.45 -4.74 -10.94
N THR A 138 -4.55 -4.72 -12.27
CA THR A 138 -3.83 -5.63 -13.14
C THR A 138 -3.05 -4.91 -14.24
N ILE A 139 -1.95 -5.55 -14.68
CA ILE A 139 -1.17 -5.21 -15.85
C ILE A 139 -1.03 -6.48 -16.67
N ASP A 140 -1.38 -6.45 -17.96
CA ASP A 140 -1.36 -7.61 -18.85
C ASP A 140 -2.06 -8.84 -18.23
N GLY A 141 -3.20 -8.63 -17.59
CA GLY A 141 -3.98 -9.66 -16.91
C GLY A 141 -3.41 -10.19 -15.60
N LYS A 142 -2.22 -9.77 -15.17
CA LYS A 142 -1.57 -10.19 -13.93
C LYS A 142 -1.78 -9.16 -12.82
N LYS A 143 -2.02 -9.64 -11.60
CA LYS A 143 -2.27 -8.79 -10.43
C LYS A 143 -1.00 -8.04 -10.00
N VAL A 144 -1.10 -6.71 -9.91
CA VAL A 144 -0.05 -5.82 -9.41
C VAL A 144 -0.40 -5.19 -8.07
N ALA A 145 -1.69 -5.00 -7.80
CA ALA A 145 -2.15 -4.46 -6.53
C ALA A 145 -3.53 -5.01 -6.15
N GLY A 146 -3.89 -4.87 -4.90
CA GLY A 146 -5.22 -5.18 -4.41
C GLY A 146 -5.58 -4.33 -3.21
N MET A 147 -6.89 -4.17 -2.98
CA MET A 147 -7.40 -3.38 -1.88
C MET A 147 -8.39 -4.16 -1.04
N LEU A 148 -8.43 -3.82 0.24
CA LEU A 148 -9.37 -4.33 1.21
C LEU A 148 -10.01 -3.16 1.93
N VAL A 149 -11.35 -3.14 2.01
CA VAL A 149 -12.08 -2.16 2.80
C VAL A 149 -12.82 -2.89 3.90
N ASP A 150 -12.51 -2.54 5.14
CA ASP A 150 -13.29 -2.92 6.33
C ASP A 150 -14.02 -1.67 6.85
N ALA A 151 -15.26 -1.81 7.26
CA ALA A 151 -16.08 -0.73 7.83
C ALA A 151 -16.44 -1.03 9.28
N SER A 152 -16.38 -0.03 10.14
CA SER A 152 -16.97 -0.05 11.48
C SER A 152 -18.31 0.64 11.43
N ILE A 153 -19.38 -0.07 11.83
CA ILE A 153 -20.76 0.41 11.77
C ILE A 153 -21.31 0.45 13.20
N GLN A 154 -21.84 1.59 13.61
CA GLN A 154 -22.54 1.78 14.88
C GLN A 154 -23.86 2.51 14.65
N ALA A 155 -24.95 1.98 15.21
CA ALA A 155 -26.30 2.59 15.11
C ALA A 155 -26.68 3.04 13.67
N ASN A 156 -26.46 2.17 12.67
CA ASN A 156 -26.67 2.43 11.24
C ASN A 156 -25.79 3.52 10.60
N ASN A 157 -24.79 4.02 11.30
CA ASN A 157 -23.81 4.95 10.75
C ASN A 157 -22.45 4.27 10.59
N ILE A 158 -21.73 4.62 9.54
CA ILE A 158 -20.35 4.21 9.38
C ILE A 158 -19.48 5.17 10.19
N GLU A 159 -18.83 4.64 11.22
CA GLU A 159 -17.88 5.44 11.99
C GLU A 159 -16.55 5.61 11.29
N ASN A 160 -16.05 4.51 10.74
CA ASN A 160 -14.75 4.49 10.08
C ASN A 160 -14.75 3.47 8.95
N PHE A 161 -13.97 3.79 7.91
CA PHE A 161 -13.43 2.81 6.97
C PHE A 161 -11.95 2.63 7.23
N VAL A 162 -11.48 1.41 7.09
CA VAL A 162 -10.06 1.12 6.98
C VAL A 162 -9.81 0.58 5.58
N LEU A 163 -9.12 1.39 4.77
CA LEU A 163 -8.71 1.04 3.41
C LEU A 163 -7.31 0.45 3.45
N GLY A 164 -7.19 -0.87 3.32
CA GLY A 164 -5.92 -1.56 3.10
C GLY A 164 -5.53 -1.57 1.63
N VAL A 165 -4.29 -1.26 1.35
CA VAL A 165 -3.70 -1.25 0.01
C VAL A 165 -2.43 -2.06 0.02
N GLY A 166 -2.35 -3.04 -0.90
CA GLY A 166 -1.16 -3.81 -1.15
C GLY A 166 -0.72 -3.65 -2.60
N ILE A 167 0.51 -3.16 -2.82
CA ILE A 167 1.09 -2.97 -4.15
C ILE A 167 2.36 -3.79 -4.26
N ASN A 168 2.43 -4.63 -5.27
CA ASN A 168 3.62 -5.37 -5.65
C ASN A 168 4.59 -4.41 -6.35
N PHE A 169 5.47 -3.74 -5.60
CA PHE A 169 6.37 -2.74 -6.18
C PHE A 169 7.65 -3.38 -6.72
N LYS A 170 8.55 -3.86 -5.86
CA LYS A 170 9.86 -4.45 -6.21
C LYS A 170 10.00 -5.86 -5.63
N ILE A 171 8.93 -6.62 -5.63
CA ILE A 171 8.91 -7.98 -5.07
C ILE A 171 9.44 -9.03 -6.05
N ASN A 172 9.91 -10.17 -5.51
CA ASN A 172 10.24 -11.34 -6.31
C ASN A 172 8.98 -12.09 -6.76
N THR A 173 8.48 -11.76 -7.96
CA THR A 173 7.25 -12.32 -8.51
C THR A 173 7.34 -13.81 -8.76
N SER A 174 8.50 -14.37 -9.10
CA SER A 174 8.68 -15.81 -9.34
C SER A 174 8.52 -16.64 -8.08
N GLN A 175 9.02 -16.12 -6.95
CA GLN A 175 8.80 -16.75 -5.65
C GLN A 175 7.33 -16.65 -5.23
N MET A 176 6.71 -15.50 -5.44
CA MET A 176 5.30 -15.28 -5.12
C MET A 176 4.38 -16.17 -5.96
N GLU A 177 4.66 -16.36 -7.24
CA GLU A 177 3.91 -17.28 -8.12
C GLU A 177 3.96 -18.73 -7.61
N LYS A 178 5.12 -19.21 -7.14
CA LYS A 178 5.25 -20.55 -6.55
C LYS A 178 4.37 -20.74 -5.33
N ILE A 179 4.32 -19.71 -4.45
CA ILE A 179 3.50 -19.73 -3.23
C ILE A 179 2.01 -19.70 -3.55
N LEU A 180 1.60 -18.87 -4.53
CA LEU A 180 0.21 -18.60 -4.85
C LEU A 180 -0.39 -19.53 -5.89
N LYS A 181 0.42 -20.35 -6.60
CA LYS A 181 -0.03 -21.20 -7.70
C LYS A 181 -1.22 -22.10 -7.36
N ASN A 182 -1.30 -22.56 -6.12
CA ASN A 182 -2.37 -23.45 -5.66
C ASN A 182 -3.56 -22.69 -5.03
N CYS A 183 -3.53 -21.36 -5.01
CA CYS A 183 -4.64 -20.58 -4.48
C CYS A 183 -5.80 -20.55 -5.50
N SER A 184 -7.02 -20.70 -5.02
CA SER A 184 -8.23 -20.55 -5.86
C SER A 184 -8.26 -19.16 -6.50
N ASN A 185 -8.59 -19.10 -7.79
CA ASN A 185 -8.65 -17.88 -8.60
C ASN A 185 -7.29 -17.15 -8.77
N PHE A 186 -6.17 -17.88 -8.72
CA PHE A 186 -4.88 -17.31 -9.10
C PHE A 186 -4.83 -17.13 -10.63
N TYR A 187 -4.57 -15.90 -11.08
CA TYR A 187 -4.47 -15.53 -12.50
C TYR A 187 -3.14 -14.86 -12.85
N GLY A 188 -2.13 -15.08 -12.00
CA GLY A 188 -0.79 -14.54 -12.13
C GLY A 188 -0.56 -13.27 -11.34
N VAL A 189 0.70 -12.98 -11.09
CA VAL A 189 1.17 -11.83 -10.33
C VAL A 189 2.31 -11.12 -11.06
N THR A 190 2.37 -9.80 -10.94
CA THR A 190 3.46 -8.99 -11.46
C THR A 190 3.83 -7.90 -10.46
N SER A 191 4.92 -7.16 -10.73
CA SER A 191 5.33 -6.02 -9.93
C SER A 191 5.57 -4.79 -10.81
N LEU A 192 5.39 -3.60 -10.27
CA LEU A 192 5.59 -2.35 -11.01
C LEU A 192 7.03 -2.23 -11.53
N PHE A 193 8.02 -2.56 -10.70
CA PHE A 193 9.44 -2.49 -11.08
C PHE A 193 9.77 -3.41 -12.25
N LYS A 194 9.25 -4.65 -12.26
CA LYS A 194 9.45 -5.60 -13.37
C LYS A 194 8.90 -5.07 -14.69
N ILE A 195 7.74 -4.44 -14.66
CA ILE A 195 7.12 -3.86 -15.85
C ILE A 195 7.88 -2.60 -16.30
N GLN A 196 8.27 -1.73 -15.39
CA GLN A 196 9.06 -0.54 -15.68
C GLN A 196 10.39 -0.87 -16.33
N ASP A 197 11.10 -1.88 -15.82
CA ASP A 197 12.36 -2.38 -16.39
C ASP A 197 12.16 -2.90 -17.82
N LYS A 198 11.07 -3.65 -18.08
CA LYS A 198 10.72 -4.12 -19.42
C LYS A 198 10.45 -2.94 -20.37
N VAL A 199 9.69 -1.93 -19.96
CA VAL A 199 9.38 -0.75 -20.79
C VAL A 199 10.65 0.03 -21.10
N ASN A 200 11.55 0.19 -20.14
CA ASN A 200 12.81 0.92 -20.34
C ASN A 200 13.76 0.21 -21.32
N LYS A 201 13.75 -1.12 -21.38
CA LYS A 201 14.56 -1.90 -22.34
C LYS A 201 14.00 -1.92 -23.78
N MET A 202 12.75 -1.48 -23.95
CA MET A 202 12.10 -1.40 -25.28
C MET A 202 12.21 -0.02 -25.93
N LYS A 203 12.76 0.98 -25.22
CA LYS A 203 13.06 2.32 -25.70
C LYS A 203 14.54 2.42 -26.10
#